data_b374a8af065a0e11fb150d260cd7b614
#
_entry.id   b374a8af065a0e11fb150d260cd7b614
#
_cell.length_a   1.000
_cell.length_b   1.000
_cell.length_c   1.000
_cell.angle_alpha   90.00
_cell.angle_beta   90.00
_cell.angle_gamma   90.00
#
_symmetry.space_group_name_H-M   'P 1'
#
loop_
_entity.id
_entity.type
_entity.pdbx_description
1 polymer ?
#
loop_
_entity_poly.entity_id
_entity_poly.type
_entity_poly.pdbx_seq_one_letter_code
_entity_poly.pdbx_strand_id
1 'polypeptide(L)'
;MSGHSKWSTIKRKKGEKDGARAKVFTKISREIIVAIKEGGGDPNNNAKLATLIQKAKSNNIPNDNIDRLIKKAVGGGEKNDYENCVYEGYGPNGVAVIVDCLTDNRNRTAGEIRHYFDKFGGNMGTSGCVSFMFNLKGIIVLDNEEGTIDEDKAMEDILDCLLYTSPS
;
A
#
# COMPACT_ATOMS: atom_id res chain seq x y z
N MET A 1 36.67 -24.28 -14.19
CA MET A 1 35.52 -23.66 -14.91
C MET A 1 34.40 -23.29 -13.94
N SER A 2 34.60 -22.28 -13.06
CA SER A 2 33.60 -21.90 -12.02
C SER A 2 33.13 -20.45 -12.06
N GLY A 3 33.49 -19.68 -13.10
CA GLY A 3 33.12 -18.25 -13.19
C GLY A 3 31.68 -17.93 -13.61
N HIS A 4 31.04 -18.82 -14.37
CA HIS A 4 29.68 -18.60 -14.90
C HIS A 4 28.56 -18.74 -13.84
N SER A 5 28.77 -19.51 -12.80
CA SER A 5 27.78 -19.77 -11.74
C SER A 5 27.53 -18.55 -10.84
N LYS A 6 28.59 -17.82 -10.47
CA LYS A 6 28.50 -16.68 -9.57
C LYS A 6 27.82 -15.47 -10.24
N TRP A 7 28.14 -15.24 -11.52
CA TRP A 7 27.56 -14.13 -12.28
C TRP A 7 26.05 -14.37 -12.59
N SER A 8 25.67 -15.59 -12.94
CA SER A 8 24.27 -15.96 -13.18
C SER A 8 23.43 -15.83 -11.90
N THR A 9 23.98 -16.19 -10.73
CA THR A 9 23.32 -16.04 -9.44
C THR A 9 23.14 -14.57 -9.05
N ILE A 10 24.15 -13.71 -9.31
CA ILE A 10 24.09 -12.28 -9.06
C ILE A 10 23.04 -11.62 -9.98
N LYS A 11 23.05 -11.97 -11.29
CA LYS A 11 22.08 -11.47 -12.26
C LYS A 11 20.65 -11.84 -11.91
N ARG A 12 20.41 -13.09 -11.46
CA ARG A 12 19.10 -13.55 -11.01
C ARG A 12 18.63 -12.81 -9.77
N LYS A 13 19.45 -12.71 -8.73
CA LYS A 13 19.12 -11.96 -7.49
C LYS A 13 18.87 -10.47 -7.76
N LYS A 14 19.62 -9.87 -8.69
CA LYS A 14 19.39 -8.48 -9.10
C LYS A 14 18.05 -8.35 -9.83
N GLY A 15 17.75 -9.24 -10.77
CA GLY A 15 16.46 -9.24 -11.48
C GLY A 15 15.25 -9.45 -10.57
N GLU A 16 15.36 -10.31 -9.55
CA GLU A 16 14.32 -10.52 -8.55
C GLU A 16 14.07 -9.25 -7.71
N LYS A 17 15.15 -8.57 -7.27
CA LYS A 17 15.05 -7.29 -6.54
C LYS A 17 14.49 -6.17 -7.41
N ASP A 18 14.92 -6.07 -8.65
CA ASP A 18 14.43 -5.05 -9.58
C ASP A 18 12.94 -5.28 -9.93
N GLY A 19 12.53 -6.54 -10.09
CA GLY A 19 11.12 -6.91 -10.29
C GLY A 19 10.23 -6.60 -9.07
N ALA A 20 10.71 -6.86 -7.87
CA ALA A 20 10.00 -6.51 -6.64
C ALA A 20 9.85 -4.98 -6.50
N ARG A 21 10.92 -4.23 -6.78
CA ARG A 21 10.92 -2.77 -6.75
C ARG A 21 9.97 -2.17 -7.79
N ALA A 22 9.92 -2.73 -8.99
CA ALA A 22 8.98 -2.32 -10.04
C ALA A 22 7.51 -2.54 -9.64
N LYS A 23 7.19 -3.65 -8.96
CA LYS A 23 5.85 -3.89 -8.43
C LYS A 23 5.45 -2.88 -7.37
N VAL A 24 6.34 -2.56 -6.43
CA VAL A 24 6.11 -1.54 -5.39
C VAL A 24 5.89 -0.18 -6.03
N PHE A 25 6.72 0.22 -7.00
CA PHE A 25 6.57 1.47 -7.72
C PHE A 25 5.22 1.55 -8.43
N THR A 26 4.82 0.50 -9.15
CA THR A 26 3.53 0.45 -9.86
C THR A 26 2.36 0.60 -8.89
N LYS A 27 2.42 -0.07 -7.73
CA LYS A 27 1.36 0.03 -6.71
C LYS A 27 1.25 1.45 -6.18
N ILE A 28 2.36 2.04 -5.70
CA ILE A 28 2.37 3.40 -5.16
C ILE A 28 1.93 4.43 -6.21
N SER A 29 2.36 4.26 -7.47
CA SER A 29 1.95 5.16 -8.57
C SER A 29 0.44 5.18 -8.77
N ARG A 30 -0.21 4.01 -8.73
CA ARG A 30 -1.67 3.92 -8.84
C ARG A 30 -2.38 4.54 -7.64
N GLU A 31 -1.88 4.30 -6.42
CA GLU A 31 -2.40 4.91 -5.20
C GLU A 31 -2.30 6.46 -5.26
N ILE A 32 -1.19 7.01 -5.77
CA ILE A 32 -1.01 8.46 -5.99
C ILE A 32 -2.03 9.01 -6.98
N ILE A 33 -2.26 8.34 -8.12
CA ILE A 33 -3.23 8.77 -9.12
C ILE A 33 -4.64 8.86 -8.51
N VAL A 34 -5.04 7.87 -7.72
CA VAL A 34 -6.34 7.87 -7.03
C VAL A 34 -6.40 9.00 -6.00
N ALA A 35 -5.38 9.18 -5.18
CA ALA A 35 -5.34 10.25 -4.19
C ALA A 35 -5.45 11.65 -4.85
N ILE A 36 -4.83 11.84 -6.02
CA ILE A 36 -4.94 13.09 -6.79
C ILE A 36 -6.36 13.31 -7.33
N LYS A 37 -7.01 12.25 -7.81
CA LYS A 37 -8.40 12.34 -8.29
C LYS A 37 -9.38 12.69 -7.17
N GLU A 38 -9.15 12.17 -5.97
CA GLU A 38 -10.01 12.39 -4.80
C GLU A 38 -9.80 13.75 -4.12
N GLY A 39 -8.55 14.20 -3.99
CA GLY A 39 -8.19 15.36 -3.17
C GLY A 39 -7.32 16.42 -3.87
N GLY A 40 -7.07 16.28 -5.17
CA GLY A 40 -6.21 17.19 -5.91
C GLY A 40 -4.71 16.90 -5.80
N GLY A 41 -3.92 17.61 -6.63
CA GLY A 41 -2.47 17.36 -6.80
C GLY A 41 -1.56 18.13 -5.85
N ASP A 42 -2.10 18.91 -4.90
CA ASP A 42 -1.31 19.65 -3.91
C ASP A 42 -1.16 18.84 -2.61
N PRO A 43 0.06 18.40 -2.25
CA PRO A 43 0.28 17.63 -1.03
C PRO A 43 -0.05 18.38 0.26
N ASN A 44 -0.05 19.72 0.25
CA ASN A 44 -0.39 20.52 1.42
C ASN A 44 -1.89 20.46 1.74
N ASN A 45 -2.72 20.26 0.72
CA ASN A 45 -4.17 20.18 0.82
C ASN A 45 -4.69 18.73 0.70
N ASN A 46 -3.80 17.75 0.49
CA ASN A 46 -4.13 16.34 0.31
C ASN A 46 -3.23 15.47 1.18
N ALA A 47 -3.65 15.21 2.41
CA ALA A 47 -2.90 14.43 3.40
C ALA A 47 -2.59 12.98 2.90
N LYS A 48 -3.53 12.37 2.15
CA LYS A 48 -3.35 11.06 1.54
C LYS A 48 -2.21 11.08 0.51
N LEU A 49 -2.17 12.11 -0.33
CA LEU A 49 -1.09 12.31 -1.30
C LEU A 49 0.26 12.55 -0.61
N ALA A 50 0.29 13.39 0.45
CA ALA A 50 1.51 13.65 1.22
C ALA A 50 2.08 12.35 1.81
N THR A 51 1.25 11.52 2.42
CA THR A 51 1.64 10.21 2.97
C THR A 51 2.18 9.27 1.90
N LEU A 52 1.54 9.23 0.72
CA LEU A 52 1.99 8.41 -0.40
C LEU A 52 3.32 8.88 -1.00
N ILE A 53 3.57 10.19 -1.04
CA ILE A 53 4.87 10.75 -1.43
C ILE A 53 5.96 10.31 -0.45
N GLN A 54 5.72 10.36 0.86
CA GLN A 54 6.67 9.87 1.85
C GLN A 54 6.92 8.37 1.70
N LYS A 55 5.87 7.57 1.51
CA LYS A 55 5.97 6.13 1.23
C LYS A 55 6.77 5.84 -0.05
N ALA A 56 6.62 6.66 -1.08
CA ALA A 56 7.42 6.56 -2.30
C ALA A 56 8.91 6.83 -2.03
N LYS A 57 9.22 7.89 -1.29
CA LYS A 57 10.59 8.26 -0.89
C LYS A 57 11.25 7.18 -0.04
N SER A 58 10.55 6.61 0.94
CA SER A 58 11.06 5.51 1.78
C SER A 58 11.34 4.23 0.99
N ASN A 59 10.66 4.03 -0.15
CA ASN A 59 10.94 2.94 -1.10
C ASN A 59 11.99 3.32 -2.16
N ASN A 60 12.75 4.40 -1.96
CA ASN A 60 13.81 4.89 -2.85
C ASN A 60 13.31 5.18 -4.28
N ILE A 61 12.09 5.70 -4.43
CA ILE A 61 11.58 6.18 -5.70
C ILE A 61 12.14 7.60 -5.93
N PRO A 62 12.80 7.89 -7.08
CA PRO A 62 13.35 9.21 -7.36
C PRO A 62 12.28 10.29 -7.36
N ASN A 63 12.60 11.46 -6.81
CA ASN A 63 11.67 12.61 -6.75
C ASN A 63 11.16 13.01 -8.14
N ASP A 64 12.04 13.02 -9.16
CA ASP A 64 11.66 13.35 -10.54
C ASP A 64 10.56 12.42 -11.10
N ASN A 65 10.54 11.15 -10.67
CA ASN A 65 9.51 10.21 -11.09
C ASN A 65 8.19 10.50 -10.38
N ILE A 66 8.23 10.88 -9.11
CA ILE A 66 7.06 11.27 -8.33
C ILE A 66 6.46 12.55 -8.93
N ASP A 67 7.28 13.56 -9.20
CA ASP A 67 6.83 14.84 -9.76
C ASP A 67 6.24 14.69 -11.16
N ARG A 68 6.86 13.86 -12.02
CA ARG A 68 6.30 13.54 -13.34
C ARG A 68 4.95 12.84 -13.25
N LEU A 69 4.81 11.91 -12.30
CA LEU A 69 3.57 11.19 -12.06
C LEU A 69 2.46 12.14 -11.63
N ILE A 70 2.74 13.02 -10.67
CA ILE A 70 1.79 14.03 -10.17
C ILE A 70 1.37 14.95 -11.31
N LYS A 71 2.32 15.53 -12.05
CA LYS A 71 2.02 16.41 -13.21
C LYS A 71 1.16 15.72 -14.25
N LYS A 72 1.46 14.46 -14.56
CA LYS A 72 0.69 13.66 -15.53
C LYS A 72 -0.73 13.39 -15.05
N ALA A 73 -0.90 13.05 -13.76
CA ALA A 73 -2.21 12.78 -13.19
C ALA A 73 -3.08 14.02 -13.08
N VAL A 74 -2.52 15.17 -12.69
CA VAL A 74 -3.21 16.47 -12.66
C VAL A 74 -3.60 16.93 -14.07
N GLY A 75 -2.73 16.69 -15.08
CA GLY A 75 -2.99 17.03 -16.48
C GLY A 75 -4.00 16.15 -17.21
N GLY A 76 -4.65 15.20 -16.54
CA GLY A 76 -5.66 14.31 -17.13
C GLY A 76 -5.10 13.27 -18.11
N GLY A 77 -3.77 13.07 -18.13
CA GLY A 77 -3.10 12.15 -19.06
C GLY A 77 -3.27 10.65 -18.75
N GLU A 78 -3.88 10.29 -17.65
CA GLU A 78 -4.17 8.89 -17.28
C GLU A 78 -5.66 8.60 -17.54
N LYS A 79 -5.91 7.78 -18.57
CA LYS A 79 -7.27 7.33 -18.92
C LYS A 79 -7.80 6.21 -18.01
N ASN A 80 -6.95 5.64 -17.14
CA ASN A 80 -7.36 4.52 -16.31
C ASN A 80 -8.09 5.02 -15.06
N ASP A 81 -9.36 4.69 -14.97
CA ASP A 81 -10.18 4.94 -13.79
C ASP A 81 -9.95 3.84 -12.78
N TYR A 82 -8.88 4.01 -11.97
CA TYR A 82 -8.66 3.12 -10.84
C TYR A 82 -9.70 3.36 -9.76
N GLU A 83 -10.25 2.28 -9.22
CA GLU A 83 -11.16 2.28 -8.08
C GLU A 83 -10.66 1.34 -6.99
N ASN A 84 -10.94 1.69 -5.73
CA ASN A 84 -10.71 0.80 -4.60
C ASN A 84 -11.87 -0.17 -4.48
N CYS A 85 -11.58 -1.44 -4.29
CA CYS A 85 -12.58 -2.45 -3.99
C CYS A 85 -12.04 -3.42 -2.94
N VAL A 86 -12.94 -3.87 -2.07
CA VAL A 86 -12.62 -4.79 -0.98
C VAL A 86 -13.35 -6.10 -1.24
N TYR A 87 -12.63 -7.21 -1.11
CA TYR A 87 -13.18 -8.55 -1.14
C TYR A 87 -12.95 -9.24 0.20
N GLU A 88 -13.92 -10.01 0.62
CA GLU A 88 -13.92 -10.69 1.91
C GLU A 88 -14.16 -12.18 1.72
N GLY A 89 -13.61 -12.98 2.61
CA GLY A 89 -13.84 -14.43 2.56
C GLY A 89 -13.07 -15.17 3.64
N TYR A 90 -13.13 -16.47 3.53
CA TYR A 90 -12.41 -17.38 4.41
C TYR A 90 -11.37 -18.15 3.61
N GLY A 91 -10.15 -18.13 4.09
CA GLY A 91 -9.07 -19.00 3.62
C GLY A 91 -9.17 -20.41 4.19
N PRO A 92 -8.17 -21.27 3.91
CA PRO A 92 -8.10 -22.61 4.47
C PRO A 92 -8.23 -22.59 6.01
N ASN A 93 -8.89 -23.60 6.57
CA ASN A 93 -9.15 -23.73 8.01
C ASN A 93 -9.97 -22.60 8.64
N GLY A 94 -10.75 -21.87 7.83
CA GLY A 94 -11.64 -20.82 8.32
C GLY A 94 -10.94 -19.51 8.71
N VAL A 95 -9.75 -19.26 8.21
CA VAL A 95 -9.03 -17.99 8.46
C VAL A 95 -9.75 -16.86 7.73
N ALA A 96 -10.18 -15.82 8.46
CA ALA A 96 -10.77 -14.63 7.88
C ALA A 96 -9.77 -13.83 7.05
N VAL A 97 -10.15 -13.42 5.84
CA VAL A 97 -9.29 -12.71 4.92
C VAL A 97 -10.03 -11.52 4.34
N ILE A 98 -9.40 -10.33 4.43
CA ILE A 98 -9.81 -9.12 3.72
C ILE A 98 -8.76 -8.82 2.65
N VAL A 99 -9.20 -8.54 1.43
CA VAL A 99 -8.33 -8.21 0.29
C VAL A 99 -8.69 -6.82 -0.23
N ASP A 100 -7.81 -5.85 0.03
CA ASP A 100 -7.91 -4.51 -0.54
C ASP A 100 -7.28 -4.49 -1.94
N CYS A 101 -8.06 -4.10 -2.93
CA CYS A 101 -7.64 -4.05 -4.31
C CYS A 101 -7.78 -2.64 -4.89
N LEU A 102 -6.81 -2.25 -5.71
CA LEU A 102 -6.88 -1.09 -6.57
C LEU A 102 -6.87 -1.56 -8.02
N THR A 103 -7.97 -1.33 -8.74
CA THR A 103 -8.18 -1.88 -10.08
C THR A 103 -8.81 -0.88 -11.03
N ASP A 104 -8.52 -1.06 -12.30
CA ASP A 104 -9.19 -0.42 -13.44
C ASP A 104 -10.36 -1.25 -14.00
N ASN A 105 -10.56 -2.48 -13.48
CA ASN A 105 -11.62 -3.38 -13.91
C ASN A 105 -12.08 -4.29 -12.76
N ARG A 106 -13.15 -3.89 -12.10
CA ARG A 106 -13.72 -4.59 -10.96
C ARG A 106 -14.17 -6.02 -11.26
N ASN A 107 -14.74 -6.24 -12.45
CA ASN A 107 -15.26 -7.56 -12.82
C ASN A 107 -14.13 -8.57 -13.04
N ARG A 108 -13.04 -8.15 -13.71
CA ARG A 108 -11.84 -8.97 -13.88
C ARG A 108 -11.25 -9.33 -12.52
N THR A 109 -11.07 -8.33 -11.66
CA THR A 109 -10.48 -8.53 -10.32
C THR A 109 -11.34 -9.43 -9.44
N ALA A 110 -12.67 -9.27 -9.45
CA ALA A 110 -13.57 -10.16 -8.72
C ALA A 110 -13.43 -11.63 -9.16
N GLY A 111 -13.32 -11.86 -10.47
CA GLY A 111 -13.11 -13.21 -11.01
C GLY A 111 -11.75 -13.81 -10.60
N GLU A 112 -10.68 -13.01 -10.64
CA GLU A 112 -9.35 -13.44 -10.22
C GLU A 112 -9.29 -13.74 -8.71
N ILE A 113 -9.85 -12.88 -7.88
CA ILE A 113 -9.88 -13.08 -6.42
C ILE A 113 -10.68 -14.35 -6.07
N ARG A 114 -11.86 -14.55 -6.67
CA ARG A 114 -12.64 -15.77 -6.47
C ARG A 114 -11.85 -17.01 -6.86
N HIS A 115 -11.20 -16.98 -8.03
CA HIS A 115 -10.35 -18.08 -8.48
C HIS A 115 -9.25 -18.41 -7.47
N TYR A 116 -8.59 -17.40 -6.88
CA TYR A 116 -7.55 -17.65 -5.87
C TYR A 116 -8.12 -18.23 -4.58
N PHE A 117 -9.25 -17.74 -4.09
CA PHE A 117 -9.90 -18.35 -2.94
C PHE A 117 -10.18 -19.84 -3.20
N ASP A 118 -10.83 -20.15 -4.31
CA ASP A 118 -11.21 -21.53 -4.66
C ASP A 118 -9.97 -22.41 -4.85
N LYS A 119 -8.95 -21.93 -5.56
CA LYS A 119 -7.72 -22.66 -5.83
C LYS A 119 -6.95 -23.06 -4.57
N PHE A 120 -6.97 -22.25 -3.54
CA PHE A 120 -6.25 -22.49 -2.30
C PHE A 120 -7.15 -23.01 -1.17
N GLY A 121 -8.32 -23.53 -1.48
CA GLY A 121 -9.22 -24.18 -0.53
C GLY A 121 -9.94 -23.22 0.42
N GLY A 122 -10.11 -21.97 0.00
CA GLY A 122 -10.91 -20.97 0.67
C GLY A 122 -12.26 -20.76 -0.01
N ASN A 123 -12.99 -19.76 0.43
CA ASN A 123 -14.25 -19.34 -0.15
C ASN A 123 -14.41 -17.82 -0.08
N MET A 124 -14.65 -17.17 -1.23
CA MET A 124 -14.97 -15.75 -1.27
C MET A 124 -16.42 -15.54 -0.83
N GLY A 125 -16.61 -14.75 0.23
CA GLY A 125 -17.92 -14.44 0.77
C GLY A 125 -18.55 -13.16 0.19
N THR A 126 -19.62 -12.73 0.81
CA THR A 126 -20.25 -11.44 0.55
C THR A 126 -19.57 -10.34 1.37
N SER A 127 -19.71 -9.08 0.93
CA SER A 127 -19.22 -7.93 1.69
C SER A 127 -19.81 -7.94 3.11
N GLY A 128 -18.96 -7.71 4.13
CA GLY A 128 -19.36 -7.75 5.53
C GLY A 128 -19.23 -9.11 6.21
N CYS A 129 -18.85 -10.17 5.48
CA CYS A 129 -18.84 -11.53 6.06
C CYS A 129 -17.69 -11.75 7.07
N VAL A 130 -16.61 -10.98 6.99
CA VAL A 130 -15.48 -11.06 7.93
C VAL A 130 -15.03 -9.70 8.47
N SER A 131 -15.40 -8.59 7.87
CA SER A 131 -14.94 -7.26 8.25
C SER A 131 -15.27 -6.90 9.69
N PHE A 132 -16.35 -7.43 10.27
CA PHE A 132 -16.71 -7.24 11.68
C PHE A 132 -15.68 -7.81 12.67
N MET A 133 -14.81 -8.72 12.21
CA MET A 133 -13.72 -9.30 13.02
C MET A 133 -12.44 -8.44 13.02
N PHE A 134 -12.39 -7.41 12.17
CA PHE A 134 -11.21 -6.58 12.00
C PHE A 134 -11.46 -5.17 12.53
N ASN A 135 -10.49 -4.64 13.28
CA ASN A 135 -10.48 -3.25 13.70
C ASN A 135 -9.27 -2.56 13.07
N LEU A 136 -9.51 -1.49 12.34
CA LEU A 136 -8.43 -0.64 11.83
C LEU A 136 -7.77 0.09 13.01
N LYS A 137 -6.47 -0.15 13.21
CA LYS A 137 -5.68 0.47 14.27
C LYS A 137 -4.39 1.03 13.69
N GLY A 138 -3.96 2.18 14.21
CA GLY A 138 -2.61 2.68 14.04
C GLY A 138 -1.67 1.98 15.03
N ILE A 139 -0.47 1.64 14.58
CA ILE A 139 0.61 1.13 15.46
C ILE A 139 1.76 2.11 15.34
N ILE A 140 2.21 2.61 16.48
CA ILE A 140 3.43 3.42 16.60
C ILE A 140 4.44 2.55 17.35
N VAL A 141 5.59 2.31 16.74
CA VAL A 141 6.68 1.55 17.34
C VAL A 141 7.80 2.54 17.66
N LEU A 142 8.12 2.65 18.94
CA LEU A 142 9.26 3.42 19.43
C LEU A 142 10.37 2.43 19.80
N ASP A 143 11.55 2.63 19.22
CA ASP A 143 12.73 1.88 19.60
C ASP A 143 13.35 2.53 20.83
N ASN A 144 13.47 1.78 21.92
CA ASN A 144 14.02 2.22 23.20
C ASN A 144 15.17 1.32 23.67
N GLU A 145 16.00 0.83 22.74
CA GLU A 145 17.15 -0.03 23.07
C GLU A 145 18.10 0.64 24.07
N GLU A 146 18.21 1.97 24.04
CA GLU A 146 19.05 2.75 24.96
C GLU A 146 18.35 3.08 26.29
N GLY A 147 17.07 2.75 26.47
CA GLY A 147 16.32 3.00 27.69
C GLY A 147 16.15 4.50 28.03
N THR A 148 16.24 5.37 27.03
CA THR A 148 16.21 6.83 27.20
C THR A 148 14.80 7.42 27.07
N ILE A 149 13.83 6.64 26.57
CA ILE A 149 12.46 7.06 26.34
C ILE A 149 11.64 6.77 27.61
N ASP A 150 11.08 7.82 28.17
CA ASP A 150 10.08 7.75 29.23
C ASP A 150 8.74 7.39 28.60
N GLU A 151 8.12 6.28 29.02
CA GLU A 151 6.88 5.77 28.44
C GLU A 151 5.71 6.73 28.66
N ASP A 152 5.60 7.35 29.83
CA ASP A 152 4.51 8.27 30.15
C ASP A 152 4.60 9.54 29.30
N LYS A 153 5.80 10.08 29.15
CA LYS A 153 6.04 11.25 28.31
C LYS A 153 5.82 10.94 26.82
N ALA A 154 6.27 9.76 26.35
CA ALA A 154 6.01 9.33 24.97
C ALA A 154 4.51 9.19 24.68
N MET A 155 3.73 8.69 25.66
CA MET A 155 2.28 8.60 25.54
C MET A 155 1.62 9.99 25.47
N GLU A 156 2.06 10.95 26.30
CA GLU A 156 1.58 12.33 26.27
C GLU A 156 1.89 13.01 24.94
N ASP A 157 3.13 12.91 24.45
CA ASP A 157 3.56 13.48 23.17
C ASP A 157 2.76 12.88 21.98
N ILE A 158 2.44 11.58 22.02
CA ILE A 158 1.63 10.92 20.99
C ILE A 158 0.19 11.43 21.04
N LEU A 159 -0.40 11.58 22.23
CA LEU A 159 -1.76 12.08 22.38
C LEU A 159 -1.88 13.52 21.91
N ASP A 160 -0.91 14.36 22.22
CA ASP A 160 -0.86 15.75 21.74
C ASP A 160 -0.77 15.83 20.21
N CYS A 161 0.04 14.99 19.58
CA CYS A 161 0.11 14.88 18.11
C CYS A 161 -1.23 14.44 17.50
N LEU A 162 -1.96 13.52 18.13
CA LEU A 162 -3.25 13.02 17.64
C LEU A 162 -4.38 14.06 17.77
N LEU A 163 -4.33 14.95 18.77
CA LEU A 163 -5.30 16.04 18.92
C LEU A 163 -5.23 17.05 17.75
N TYR A 164 -4.07 17.21 17.11
CA TYR A 164 -3.92 18.06 15.92
C TYR A 164 -4.46 17.43 14.63
N THR A 165 -4.73 16.14 14.60
CA THR A 165 -5.24 15.44 13.42
C THR A 165 -6.75 15.22 13.42
N SER A 166 -7.46 15.70 14.47
CA SER A 166 -8.92 15.66 14.50
C SER A 166 -9.46 16.84 13.70
N PRO A 167 -10.18 16.63 12.58
CA PRO A 167 -10.86 17.74 11.90
C PRO A 167 -11.98 18.27 12.78
N SER A 168 -11.95 19.58 12.97
CA SER A 168 -13.04 20.35 13.59
C SER A 168 -14.27 20.34 12.71
#